data_96f0711e1bc2e8721e87e932a8906835
#
_entry.id   96f0711e1bc2e8721e87e932a8906835
#
_cell.length_a   1.000
_cell.length_b   1.000
_cell.length_c   1.000
_cell.angle_alpha   90.00
_cell.angle_beta   90.00
_cell.angle_gamma   90.00
#
_symmetry.space_group_name_H-M   'P 1'
#
loop_
_entity.id
_entity.type
_entity.pdbx_description
1 polymer ?
#
loop_
_entity_poly.entity_id
_entity_poly.type
_entity_poly.pdbx_seq_one_letter_code
_entity_poly.pdbx_strand_id
1 'polypeptide(L)'
;MKRYLLLTVVTVAIVLATGCGGSNNVAAGPTNATINTSDGLNDQIVKFELSVSSLTLTGGTGTSNTGNLLSKTSEVEFVHQAGSFEPLALVNIPPGTYTGASLTVGNPEIVVLNNAVPPAPVKIPATLTSPSVTVTFTGPITVTSTSSSVINFDLDLANSVVLTGTPPTSATVTAKFNVTTATANNSDEDSGEMDDVHGSVTSIAAPNFTIQTKTSSIVFATNSSTQFKDGITALSQLKVGDIVEVDGMTQPDGSKLATKVEVEESSSGEEAEGVITAVTGSPATQITLAHQSDSSNSTTPPVTVDVAIGAGTTFLVRTDKLSISGTVPAFDASHIGKGQRVEADAGSSTATPIVADKIKLREQALVGTVSGASASGFTLTLNTNSAFATLTGQSTVAVTVMSGTNLKVTPANGNTVRVRGLIFVSAGTYTMIAARVDDNK
;
A
#
# COMPACT_ATOMS: atom_id res chain seq x y z
N MET A 1 -13.10 -40.13 68.94
CA MET A 1 -14.03 -39.21 68.18
C MET A 1 -13.98 -39.60 66.73
N LYS A 2 -14.99 -40.31 66.22
CA LYS A 2 -15.12 -40.69 64.82
C LYS A 2 -15.85 -39.62 64.09
N ARG A 3 -15.21 -38.97 63.04
CA ARG A 3 -15.88 -38.04 62.12
C ARG A 3 -16.37 -38.82 60.90
N TYR A 4 -17.67 -38.82 60.67
CA TYR A 4 -18.30 -39.43 59.50
C TYR A 4 -18.24 -38.38 58.36
N LEU A 5 -17.72 -38.81 57.21
CA LEU A 5 -17.73 -38.05 55.97
C LEU A 5 -19.02 -38.38 55.22
N LEU A 6 -19.87 -37.40 55.02
CA LEU A 6 -21.13 -37.53 54.30
C LEU A 6 -20.84 -37.31 52.80
N LEU A 7 -21.01 -38.35 52.00
CA LEU A 7 -20.83 -38.31 50.55
C LEU A 7 -22.20 -38.01 49.91
N THR A 8 -22.36 -36.78 49.37
CA THR A 8 -23.60 -36.40 48.63
C THR A 8 -23.43 -36.81 47.18
N VAL A 9 -24.22 -37.79 46.73
CA VAL A 9 -24.31 -38.17 45.32
C VAL A 9 -25.30 -37.27 44.65
N VAL A 10 -24.82 -36.45 43.71
CA VAL A 10 -25.66 -35.64 42.81
C VAL A 10 -25.99 -36.47 41.59
N THR A 11 -27.23 -36.87 41.44
CA THR A 11 -27.74 -37.57 40.27
C THR A 11 -28.11 -36.57 39.23
N VAL A 12 -27.37 -36.49 38.13
CA VAL A 12 -27.73 -35.67 36.94
C VAL A 12 -28.70 -36.48 36.10
N ALA A 13 -29.96 -36.03 36.03
CA ALA A 13 -30.94 -36.60 35.14
C ALA A 13 -30.71 -36.01 33.73
N ILE A 14 -30.28 -36.82 32.79
CA ILE A 14 -30.22 -36.48 31.35
C ILE A 14 -31.63 -36.63 30.78
N VAL A 15 -32.26 -35.52 30.51
CA VAL A 15 -33.51 -35.49 29.73
C VAL A 15 -33.17 -35.54 28.24
N LEU A 16 -33.35 -36.69 27.61
CA LEU A 16 -33.32 -36.84 26.16
C LEU A 16 -34.58 -36.22 25.58
N ALA A 17 -34.55 -34.97 25.15
CA ALA A 17 -35.58 -34.39 24.36
C ALA A 17 -35.40 -34.85 22.90
N THR A 18 -36.16 -35.81 22.42
CA THR A 18 -36.35 -36.10 21.00
C THR A 18 -37.24 -35.03 20.42
N GLY A 19 -36.65 -33.92 19.97
CA GLY A 19 -37.32 -32.85 19.24
C GLY A 19 -37.24 -33.10 17.74
N CYS A 20 -38.36 -33.15 17.10
CA CYS A 20 -38.60 -33.20 15.65
C CYS A 20 -37.73 -32.23 14.87
N GLY A 21 -37.30 -32.67 13.67
CA GLY A 21 -36.52 -31.91 12.71
C GLY A 21 -37.19 -30.60 12.28
N GLY A 22 -36.65 -29.51 12.80
CA GLY A 22 -36.68 -28.20 12.14
C GLY A 22 -35.26 -27.95 11.67
N SER A 23 -35.10 -27.71 10.39
CA SER A 23 -33.84 -27.17 9.85
C SER A 23 -33.62 -25.81 10.47
N ASN A 24 -32.89 -25.76 11.58
CA ASN A 24 -32.37 -24.53 12.10
C ASN A 24 -31.34 -24.04 11.09
N ASN A 25 -31.76 -23.17 10.19
CA ASN A 25 -30.87 -22.27 9.51
C ASN A 25 -30.26 -21.39 10.61
N VAL A 26 -29.17 -21.87 11.22
CA VAL A 26 -28.29 -21.01 12.01
C VAL A 26 -27.79 -19.99 10.99
N ALA A 27 -28.20 -18.75 11.14
CA ALA A 27 -27.68 -17.68 10.29
C ALA A 27 -26.15 -17.76 10.36
N ALA A 28 -25.51 -17.95 9.22
CA ALA A 28 -24.06 -17.99 9.16
C ALA A 28 -23.51 -16.71 9.78
N GLY A 29 -22.54 -16.82 10.68
CA GLY A 29 -21.92 -15.69 11.34
C GLY A 29 -21.17 -14.79 10.35
N PRO A 30 -20.85 -13.56 10.74
CA PRO A 30 -20.03 -12.66 9.93
C PRO A 30 -18.70 -13.31 9.55
N THR A 31 -18.21 -13.02 8.35
CA THR A 31 -16.94 -13.52 7.83
C THR A 31 -15.91 -12.42 7.80
N ASN A 32 -14.67 -12.74 8.15
CA ASN A 32 -13.54 -11.82 8.06
C ASN A 32 -13.36 -11.36 6.61
N ALA A 33 -13.21 -10.06 6.42
CA ALA A 33 -12.88 -9.48 5.13
C ALA A 33 -11.79 -8.43 5.30
N THR A 34 -10.88 -8.37 4.33
CA THR A 34 -9.89 -7.30 4.19
C THR A 34 -10.38 -6.36 3.11
N ILE A 35 -10.47 -5.08 3.42
CA ILE A 35 -10.78 -4.03 2.46
C ILE A 35 -9.48 -3.29 2.19
N ASN A 36 -9.05 -3.30 0.96
CA ASN A 36 -7.83 -2.65 0.50
C ASN A 36 -8.16 -1.44 -0.36
N THR A 37 -7.21 -0.52 -0.46
CA THR A 37 -7.18 0.57 -1.42
C THR A 37 -5.98 0.45 -2.33
N SER A 38 -6.11 0.92 -3.56
CA SER A 38 -5.02 1.09 -4.54
C SER A 38 -5.36 2.24 -5.49
N ASP A 39 -4.53 2.48 -6.49
CA ASP A 39 -4.63 3.61 -7.39
C ASP A 39 -4.25 3.27 -8.84
N GLY A 40 -5.02 3.82 -9.80
CA GLY A 40 -4.67 3.94 -11.21
C GLY A 40 -4.02 5.29 -11.50
N LEU A 41 -2.73 5.32 -11.78
CA LEU A 41 -1.84 6.48 -11.79
C LEU A 41 -2.29 7.65 -12.69
N ASN A 42 -2.27 8.88 -12.16
CA ASN A 42 -2.15 10.11 -12.93
C ASN A 42 -0.71 10.63 -12.81
N ASP A 43 0.08 10.45 -13.85
CA ASP A 43 1.53 10.68 -13.87
C ASP A 43 1.99 12.15 -13.76
N GLN A 44 1.04 13.12 -13.69
CA GLN A 44 1.33 14.54 -13.40
C GLN A 44 1.29 14.86 -11.90
N ILE A 45 0.72 13.97 -11.09
CA ILE A 45 0.52 14.17 -9.66
C ILE A 45 1.62 13.45 -8.90
N VAL A 46 2.24 14.13 -7.95
CA VAL A 46 3.30 13.56 -7.10
C VAL A 46 2.79 13.16 -5.71
N LYS A 47 1.62 13.67 -5.29
CA LYS A 47 0.88 13.26 -4.09
C LYS A 47 -0.61 13.48 -4.32
N PHE A 48 -1.43 12.50 -3.95
CA PHE A 48 -2.88 12.62 -3.88
C PHE A 48 -3.42 11.93 -2.65
N GLU A 49 -4.05 12.71 -1.77
CA GLU A 49 -4.63 12.21 -0.53
C GLU A 49 -6.13 12.50 -0.47
N LEU A 50 -6.89 11.54 0.04
CA LEU A 50 -8.31 11.69 0.38
C LEU A 50 -8.59 11.13 1.77
N SER A 51 -9.43 11.82 2.53
CA SER A 51 -10.03 11.20 3.71
C SER A 51 -11.18 10.28 3.29
N VAL A 52 -11.24 9.09 3.90
CA VAL A 52 -12.35 8.14 3.77
C VAL A 52 -12.98 7.96 5.14
N SER A 53 -14.22 8.42 5.31
CA SER A 53 -14.90 8.45 6.61
C SER A 53 -15.99 7.40 6.77
N SER A 54 -16.47 6.84 5.66
CA SER A 54 -17.48 5.78 5.65
C SER A 54 -17.33 4.89 4.44
N LEU A 55 -17.59 3.61 4.65
CA LEU A 55 -17.73 2.60 3.61
C LEU A 55 -18.88 1.65 3.99
N THR A 56 -19.84 1.49 3.11
CA THR A 56 -20.95 0.52 3.25
C THR A 56 -21.07 -0.31 2.00
N LEU A 57 -21.42 -1.60 2.13
CA LEU A 57 -21.75 -2.45 0.98
C LEU A 57 -23.27 -2.47 0.78
N THR A 58 -23.69 -2.39 -0.47
CA THR A 58 -25.09 -2.48 -0.89
C THR A 58 -25.45 -3.93 -1.12
N GLY A 59 -26.40 -4.45 -0.33
CA GLY A 59 -26.90 -5.81 -0.48
C GLY A 59 -27.71 -6.00 -1.76
N GLY A 60 -27.53 -7.15 -2.40
CA GLY A 60 -28.40 -7.62 -3.47
C GLY A 60 -29.70 -8.23 -2.94
N THR A 61 -30.45 -8.91 -3.82
CA THR A 61 -31.72 -9.54 -3.44
C THR A 61 -31.52 -10.50 -2.26
N GLY A 62 -32.26 -10.26 -1.18
CA GLY A 62 -32.23 -11.08 0.04
C GLY A 62 -31.05 -10.78 0.99
N THR A 63 -30.18 -9.82 0.65
CA THR A 63 -29.06 -9.38 1.49
C THR A 63 -29.29 -7.93 1.92
N SER A 64 -29.14 -7.63 3.20
CA SER A 64 -29.21 -6.25 3.71
C SER A 64 -27.90 -5.50 3.44
N ASN A 65 -27.98 -4.17 3.34
CA ASN A 65 -26.79 -3.34 3.33
C ASN A 65 -26.00 -3.52 4.64
N THR A 66 -24.69 -3.37 4.56
CA THR A 66 -23.87 -3.30 5.78
C THR A 66 -24.10 -1.96 6.49
N GLY A 67 -23.73 -1.87 7.76
CA GLY A 67 -23.42 -0.60 8.40
C GLY A 67 -22.12 0.00 7.86
N ASN A 68 -21.69 1.13 8.44
CA ASN A 68 -20.36 1.66 8.16
C ASN A 68 -19.30 0.64 8.61
N LEU A 69 -18.46 0.23 7.69
CA LEU A 69 -17.40 -0.75 7.91
C LEU A 69 -16.14 -0.11 8.51
N LEU A 70 -15.98 1.22 8.41
CA LEU A 70 -14.84 1.93 8.97
C LEU A 70 -15.12 2.33 10.41
N SER A 71 -14.17 2.09 11.30
CA SER A 71 -14.25 2.47 12.71
C SER A 71 -13.87 3.93 12.97
N LYS A 72 -13.13 4.53 12.05
CA LYS A 72 -12.64 5.92 12.07
C LYS A 72 -12.45 6.45 10.66
N THR A 73 -12.32 7.76 10.52
CA THR A 73 -11.86 8.38 9.26
C THR A 73 -10.38 8.06 9.07
N SER A 74 -10.01 7.69 7.86
CA SER A 74 -8.64 7.39 7.46
C SER A 74 -8.22 8.33 6.33
N GLU A 75 -7.04 8.90 6.43
CA GLU A 75 -6.39 9.61 5.33
C GLU A 75 -5.63 8.56 4.49
N VAL A 76 -5.88 8.54 3.20
CA VAL A 76 -5.29 7.56 2.26
C VAL A 76 -4.50 8.35 1.22
N GLU A 77 -3.21 8.08 1.13
CA GLU A 77 -2.33 8.59 0.07
C GLU A 77 -2.29 7.57 -1.07
N PHE A 78 -2.77 7.96 -2.25
CA PHE A 78 -2.99 7.03 -3.34
C PHE A 78 -1.81 6.91 -4.31
N VAL A 79 -1.01 7.96 -4.53
CA VAL A 79 0.06 7.92 -5.54
C VAL A 79 1.16 6.91 -5.18
N HIS A 80 1.47 6.74 -3.90
CA HIS A 80 2.46 5.76 -3.51
C HIS A 80 1.97 4.32 -3.64
N GLN A 81 0.65 4.11 -3.54
CA GLN A 81 0.05 2.79 -3.70
C GLN A 81 0.16 2.27 -5.13
N ALA A 82 0.18 3.14 -6.12
CA ALA A 82 0.30 2.93 -7.57
C ALA A 82 0.38 1.46 -8.04
N GLY A 83 -0.72 0.72 -7.86
CA GLY A 83 -0.84 -0.70 -8.21
C GLY A 83 -0.43 -1.69 -7.10
N SER A 84 -0.12 -1.24 -5.88
CA SER A 84 -0.11 -2.07 -4.66
C SER A 84 -1.42 -1.91 -3.90
N PHE A 85 -1.71 -2.82 -2.98
CA PHE A 85 -2.92 -2.80 -2.18
C PHE A 85 -2.57 -2.66 -0.70
N GLU A 86 -3.07 -1.59 -0.08
CA GLU A 86 -2.93 -1.38 1.36
C GLU A 86 -4.25 -1.64 2.10
N PRO A 87 -4.20 -2.26 3.29
CA PRO A 87 -5.38 -2.49 4.09
C PRO A 87 -6.00 -1.19 4.61
N LEU A 88 -7.18 -0.82 4.12
CA LEU A 88 -7.99 0.25 4.67
C LEU A 88 -8.73 -0.19 5.94
N ALA A 89 -9.27 -1.41 5.94
CA ALA A 89 -10.00 -1.95 7.07
C ALA A 89 -10.01 -3.48 7.10
N LEU A 90 -9.98 -4.03 8.31
CA LEU A 90 -10.25 -5.43 8.60
C LEU A 90 -11.62 -5.52 9.27
N VAL A 91 -12.58 -6.16 8.61
CA VAL A 91 -13.98 -6.08 8.99
C VAL A 91 -14.67 -7.44 8.95
N ASN A 92 -15.77 -7.56 9.69
CA ASN A 92 -16.67 -8.69 9.61
C ASN A 92 -17.87 -8.31 8.74
N ILE A 93 -18.02 -8.99 7.62
CA ILE A 93 -19.12 -8.77 6.68
C ILE A 93 -20.11 -9.94 6.79
N PRO A 94 -21.42 -9.68 6.97
CA PRO A 94 -22.41 -10.75 6.94
C PRO A 94 -22.35 -11.53 5.62
N PRO A 95 -22.45 -12.86 5.64
CA PRO A 95 -22.56 -13.65 4.43
C PRO A 95 -23.74 -13.19 3.58
N GLY A 96 -23.51 -13.07 2.27
CA GLY A 96 -24.53 -12.59 1.36
C GLY A 96 -23.94 -12.16 0.02
N THR A 97 -24.81 -11.63 -0.82
CA THR A 97 -24.45 -11.12 -2.15
C THR A 97 -24.56 -9.61 -2.16
N TYR A 98 -23.48 -8.93 -2.50
CA TYR A 98 -23.40 -7.47 -2.57
C TYR A 98 -23.22 -7.01 -4.01
N THR A 99 -23.90 -5.93 -4.39
CA THR A 99 -23.96 -5.42 -5.75
C THR A 99 -23.33 -4.06 -5.94
N GLY A 100 -22.90 -3.44 -4.85
CA GLY A 100 -22.27 -2.12 -4.88
C GLY A 100 -21.73 -1.71 -3.53
N ALA A 101 -21.19 -0.51 -3.49
CA ALA A 101 -20.71 0.13 -2.29
C ALA A 101 -21.04 1.63 -2.29
N SER A 102 -21.05 2.23 -1.11
CA SER A 102 -21.11 3.68 -0.92
C SER A 102 -19.98 4.12 -0.01
N LEU A 103 -19.20 5.10 -0.46
CA LEU A 103 -18.12 5.70 0.30
C LEU A 103 -18.43 7.16 0.60
N THR A 104 -17.96 7.65 1.75
CA THR A 104 -17.89 9.09 2.04
C THR A 104 -16.43 9.49 2.06
N VAL A 105 -16.06 10.38 1.14
CA VAL A 105 -14.70 10.90 0.97
C VAL A 105 -14.65 12.41 1.23
N GLY A 106 -13.47 12.93 1.54
CA GLY A 106 -13.28 14.36 1.83
C GLY A 106 -11.83 14.80 1.72
N ASN A 107 -11.59 16.07 2.02
CA ASN A 107 -10.27 16.68 2.18
C ASN A 107 -9.25 16.32 1.06
N PRO A 108 -9.56 16.55 -0.23
CA PRO A 108 -8.59 16.23 -1.27
C PRO A 108 -7.34 17.10 -1.13
N GLU A 109 -6.18 16.47 -1.07
CA GLU A 109 -4.89 17.13 -1.13
C GLU A 109 -4.14 16.69 -2.37
N ILE A 110 -3.69 17.67 -3.19
CA ILE A 110 -2.98 17.39 -4.44
C ILE A 110 -1.70 18.18 -4.48
N VAL A 111 -0.60 17.48 -4.76
CA VAL A 111 0.71 18.08 -5.02
C VAL A 111 1.13 17.75 -6.46
N VAL A 112 1.51 18.78 -7.18
CA VAL A 112 2.02 18.72 -8.56
C VAL A 112 3.38 19.41 -8.65
N LEU A 113 4.10 19.22 -9.75
CA LEU A 113 5.31 20.00 -10.02
C LEU A 113 4.95 21.34 -10.68
N ASN A 114 5.60 22.41 -10.22
CA ASN A 114 5.55 23.72 -10.89
C ASN A 114 6.60 23.81 -12.01
N ASN A 115 6.61 24.94 -12.76
CA ASN A 115 7.59 25.21 -13.82
C ASN A 115 8.84 25.94 -13.31
N ALA A 116 9.13 25.93 -12.01
CA ALA A 116 10.38 26.49 -11.50
C ALA A 116 11.59 25.73 -12.07
N VAL A 117 12.75 26.32 -12.02
CA VAL A 117 14.00 25.65 -12.41
C VAL A 117 14.94 25.64 -11.20
N PRO A 118 15.12 24.48 -10.56
CA PRO A 118 14.50 23.17 -10.85
C PRO A 118 12.98 23.15 -10.54
N PRO A 119 12.21 22.21 -11.14
CA PRO A 119 10.81 22.01 -10.78
C PRO A 119 10.66 21.67 -9.30
N ALA A 120 9.67 22.27 -8.65
CA ALA A 120 9.40 22.07 -7.23
C ALA A 120 7.96 21.58 -7.01
N PRO A 121 7.73 20.69 -6.04
CA PRO A 121 6.39 20.28 -5.65
C PRO A 121 5.61 21.46 -5.08
N VAL A 122 4.35 21.56 -5.46
CA VAL A 122 3.43 22.62 -5.00
C VAL A 122 2.07 22.01 -4.72
N LYS A 123 1.57 22.26 -3.52
CA LYS A 123 0.18 21.94 -3.17
C LYS A 123 -0.75 22.92 -3.89
N ILE A 124 -1.70 22.39 -4.64
CA ILE A 124 -2.70 23.20 -5.36
C ILE A 124 -4.08 23.06 -4.72
N PRO A 125 -4.94 24.10 -4.83
CA PRO A 125 -6.33 24.00 -4.41
C PRO A 125 -7.04 22.87 -5.15
N ALA A 126 -7.73 22.00 -4.42
CA ALA A 126 -8.53 20.90 -4.96
C ALA A 126 -9.98 21.02 -4.47
N THR A 127 -10.93 20.87 -5.38
CA THR A 127 -12.36 20.92 -5.09
C THR A 127 -12.98 19.56 -5.35
N LEU A 128 -13.57 18.97 -4.31
CA LEU A 128 -14.32 17.72 -4.43
C LEU A 128 -15.74 18.00 -4.94
N THR A 129 -16.13 17.32 -6.02
CA THR A 129 -17.47 17.53 -6.64
C THR A 129 -18.60 16.96 -5.79
N SER A 130 -18.33 15.86 -5.09
CA SER A 130 -19.28 15.20 -4.18
C SER A 130 -18.52 14.44 -3.09
N PRO A 131 -18.90 14.58 -1.83
CA PRO A 131 -18.35 13.76 -0.76
C PRO A 131 -18.90 12.32 -0.77
N SER A 132 -19.99 12.05 -1.48
CA SER A 132 -20.58 10.72 -1.57
C SER A 132 -20.25 10.09 -2.92
N VAL A 133 -19.66 8.91 -2.86
CA VAL A 133 -19.29 8.11 -4.02
C VAL A 133 -20.08 6.80 -3.97
N THR A 134 -20.84 6.50 -5.02
CA THR A 134 -21.54 5.21 -5.17
C THR A 134 -20.84 4.41 -6.25
N VAL A 135 -20.51 3.16 -5.93
CA VAL A 135 -19.88 2.22 -6.84
C VAL A 135 -20.83 1.06 -7.08
N THR A 136 -21.15 0.81 -8.35
CA THR A 136 -21.86 -0.41 -8.75
C THR A 136 -20.84 -1.43 -9.21
N PHE A 137 -20.91 -2.64 -8.65
CA PHE A 137 -19.94 -3.68 -9.00
C PHE A 137 -20.26 -4.24 -10.40
N THR A 138 -19.24 -4.56 -11.17
CA THR A 138 -19.38 -5.17 -12.51
C THR A 138 -20.02 -6.56 -12.45
N GLY A 139 -19.90 -7.25 -11.30
CA GLY A 139 -20.58 -8.50 -10.97
C GLY A 139 -20.85 -8.57 -9.48
N PRO A 140 -21.85 -9.30 -9.02
CA PRO A 140 -22.14 -9.43 -7.60
C PRO A 140 -20.98 -10.09 -6.85
N ILE A 141 -20.66 -9.53 -5.67
CA ILE A 141 -19.67 -10.08 -4.75
C ILE A 141 -20.39 -11.01 -3.78
N THR A 142 -19.94 -12.25 -3.69
CA THR A 142 -20.50 -13.21 -2.74
C THR A 142 -19.55 -13.42 -1.57
N VAL A 143 -19.96 -12.98 -0.38
CA VAL A 143 -19.27 -13.27 0.89
C VAL A 143 -19.87 -14.55 1.47
N THR A 144 -19.01 -15.54 1.71
CA THR A 144 -19.41 -16.84 2.28
C THR A 144 -19.02 -16.92 3.75
N SER A 145 -19.62 -17.83 4.50
CA SER A 145 -19.25 -18.06 5.91
C SER A 145 -18.04 -18.97 6.10
N THR A 146 -17.43 -19.44 5.02
CA THR A 146 -16.39 -20.48 5.06
C THR A 146 -15.02 -20.03 4.60
N SER A 147 -14.93 -18.83 4.00
CA SER A 147 -13.67 -18.30 3.50
C SER A 147 -13.60 -16.79 3.69
N SER A 148 -12.43 -16.27 3.97
CA SER A 148 -12.19 -14.84 4.03
C SER A 148 -12.25 -14.22 2.63
N SER A 149 -12.73 -12.98 2.56
CA SER A 149 -12.83 -12.21 1.32
C SER A 149 -11.85 -11.05 1.32
N VAL A 150 -11.31 -10.73 0.16
CA VAL A 150 -10.56 -9.51 -0.11
C VAL A 150 -11.37 -8.65 -1.06
N ILE A 151 -11.58 -7.39 -0.70
CA ILE A 151 -12.32 -6.42 -1.52
C ILE A 151 -11.39 -5.24 -1.76
N ASN A 152 -10.97 -5.08 -3.00
CA ASN A 152 -10.03 -4.06 -3.43
C ASN A 152 -10.79 -2.88 -4.04
N PHE A 153 -10.60 -1.69 -3.48
CA PHE A 153 -11.09 -0.42 -4.00
C PHE A 153 -9.95 0.31 -4.67
N ASP A 154 -9.90 0.25 -5.97
CA ASP A 154 -8.88 0.89 -6.80
C ASP A 154 -9.38 2.27 -7.27
N LEU A 155 -8.73 3.35 -6.83
CA LEU A 155 -9.08 4.70 -7.25
C LEU A 155 -8.55 4.92 -8.67
N ASP A 156 -9.42 5.15 -9.62
CA ASP A 156 -9.04 5.57 -10.98
C ASP A 156 -8.63 7.06 -10.96
N LEU A 157 -7.39 7.33 -10.51
CA LEU A 157 -6.90 8.69 -10.33
C LEU A 157 -6.86 9.46 -11.66
N ALA A 158 -6.54 8.79 -12.77
CA ALA A 158 -6.49 9.38 -14.09
C ALA A 158 -7.85 9.97 -14.52
N ASN A 159 -8.94 9.31 -14.16
CA ASN A 159 -10.31 9.74 -14.46
C ASN A 159 -11.01 10.45 -13.27
N SER A 160 -10.38 10.46 -12.10
CA SER A 160 -10.90 11.13 -10.90
C SER A 160 -10.48 12.58 -10.79
N VAL A 161 -9.32 12.97 -11.36
CA VAL A 161 -8.74 14.30 -11.18
C VAL A 161 -8.60 15.01 -12.51
N VAL A 162 -9.19 16.20 -12.58
CA VAL A 162 -9.00 17.14 -13.70
C VAL A 162 -8.14 18.29 -13.21
N LEU A 163 -6.91 18.38 -13.72
CA LEU A 163 -5.98 19.47 -13.48
C LEU A 163 -6.30 20.66 -14.39
N THR A 164 -6.18 21.88 -13.87
CA THR A 164 -6.43 23.13 -14.60
C THR A 164 -5.19 24.02 -14.57
N GLY A 165 -4.80 24.51 -15.74
CA GLY A 165 -3.61 25.35 -15.95
C GLY A 165 -2.40 24.56 -16.44
N THR A 166 -1.38 25.30 -16.92
CA THR A 166 -0.08 24.75 -17.35
C THR A 166 1.03 25.69 -16.91
N PRO A 167 1.74 25.41 -15.78
CA PRO A 167 1.57 24.25 -14.89
C PRO A 167 0.20 24.26 -14.20
N PRO A 168 -0.23 23.10 -13.64
CA PRO A 168 -1.50 23.04 -12.92
C PRO A 168 -1.54 24.00 -11.73
N THR A 169 -2.65 24.75 -11.60
CA THR A 169 -2.86 25.73 -10.53
C THR A 169 -4.06 25.40 -9.65
N SER A 170 -4.90 24.47 -10.09
CA SER A 170 -6.04 23.96 -9.34
C SER A 170 -6.48 22.60 -9.87
N ALA A 171 -7.31 21.89 -9.10
CA ALA A 171 -7.87 20.61 -9.50
C ALA A 171 -9.35 20.50 -9.13
N THR A 172 -10.09 19.74 -9.94
CA THR A 172 -11.43 19.25 -9.60
C THR A 172 -11.36 17.74 -9.43
N VAL A 173 -11.87 17.25 -8.30
CA VAL A 173 -11.84 15.83 -7.94
C VAL A 173 -13.25 15.26 -7.98
N THR A 174 -13.43 14.22 -8.79
CA THR A 174 -14.64 13.40 -8.85
C THR A 174 -14.21 11.95 -8.63
N ALA A 175 -14.15 11.52 -7.37
CA ALA A 175 -13.58 10.22 -7.02
C ALA A 175 -14.33 9.07 -7.71
N LYS A 176 -13.60 8.22 -8.43
CA LYS A 176 -14.09 7.04 -9.13
C LYS A 176 -13.30 5.83 -8.66
N PHE A 177 -14.00 4.79 -8.23
CA PHE A 177 -13.38 3.55 -7.78
C PHE A 177 -13.79 2.39 -8.68
N ASN A 178 -12.82 1.59 -9.06
CA ASN A 178 -13.01 0.24 -9.57
C ASN A 178 -12.98 -0.71 -8.38
N VAL A 179 -13.85 -1.72 -8.38
CA VAL A 179 -13.88 -2.68 -7.27
C VAL A 179 -13.69 -4.08 -7.81
N THR A 180 -12.70 -4.75 -7.27
CA THR A 180 -12.42 -6.17 -7.52
C THR A 180 -12.49 -6.96 -6.23
N THR A 181 -12.69 -8.27 -6.36
CA THR A 181 -12.71 -9.16 -5.20
C THR A 181 -11.98 -10.43 -5.47
N ALA A 182 -11.38 -10.97 -4.43
CA ALA A 182 -10.81 -12.29 -4.43
C ALA A 182 -11.20 -13.05 -3.15
N THR A 183 -11.20 -14.37 -3.23
CA THR A 183 -11.09 -15.19 -2.04
C THR A 183 -9.67 -15.05 -1.52
N ALA A 184 -9.51 -14.78 -0.24
CA ALA A 184 -8.20 -14.68 0.35
C ALA A 184 -7.43 -15.99 0.10
N ASN A 185 -6.31 -15.85 -0.57
CA ASN A 185 -5.34 -16.92 -0.79
C ASN A 185 -3.96 -16.26 -0.82
N ASN A 186 -2.92 -17.03 -0.72
CA ASN A 186 -1.54 -16.55 -0.64
C ASN A 186 -0.82 -16.60 -2.00
N SER A 187 -1.52 -16.40 -3.11
CA SER A 187 -0.96 -16.63 -4.44
C SER A 187 -0.59 -15.37 -5.21
N ASP A 188 -1.17 -14.19 -4.87
CA ASP A 188 -0.82 -12.94 -5.55
C ASP A 188 -1.35 -11.70 -4.79
N GLU A 189 -0.87 -10.51 -5.18
CA GLU A 189 -1.20 -9.21 -4.60
C GLU A 189 -2.71 -8.95 -4.56
N ASP A 190 -3.43 -9.29 -5.64
CA ASP A 190 -4.87 -9.06 -5.73
C ASP A 190 -5.66 -9.95 -4.76
N SER A 191 -5.05 -10.98 -4.18
CA SER A 191 -5.68 -12.02 -3.36
C SER A 191 -5.42 -11.90 -1.86
N GLY A 192 -4.77 -10.82 -1.40
CA GLY A 192 -4.57 -10.54 0.01
C GLY A 192 -3.13 -10.46 0.49
N GLU A 193 -2.18 -10.28 -0.41
CA GLU A 193 -0.85 -9.80 -0.06
C GLU A 193 -0.97 -8.40 0.52
N MET A 194 -0.22 -8.15 1.57
CA MET A 194 -0.10 -6.87 2.25
C MET A 194 1.37 -6.49 2.21
N ASP A 195 1.64 -5.34 1.67
CA ASP A 195 2.99 -4.85 1.47
C ASP A 195 3.22 -3.60 2.29
N ASP A 196 4.43 -3.48 2.85
CA ASP A 196 4.90 -2.27 3.51
C ASP A 196 3.90 -1.72 4.55
N VAL A 197 3.32 -2.61 5.37
CA VAL A 197 2.33 -2.22 6.39
C VAL A 197 3.05 -1.66 7.60
N HIS A 198 3.06 -0.34 7.75
CA HIS A 198 3.70 0.35 8.88
C HIS A 198 2.81 0.40 10.10
N GLY A 199 3.41 0.20 11.28
CA GLY A 199 2.68 0.34 12.53
C GLY A 199 3.52 0.14 13.78
N SER A 200 2.99 0.58 14.92
CA SER A 200 3.61 0.34 16.22
C SER A 200 3.17 -0.98 16.81
N VAL A 201 4.10 -1.77 17.32
CA VAL A 201 3.81 -3.02 18.04
C VAL A 201 3.08 -2.71 19.34
N THR A 202 1.86 -3.21 19.49
CA THR A 202 1.03 -2.98 20.67
C THR A 202 0.93 -4.20 21.59
N SER A 203 1.11 -5.40 21.06
CA SER A 203 1.17 -6.61 21.86
C SER A 203 1.94 -7.73 21.17
N ILE A 204 2.52 -8.64 21.95
CA ILE A 204 3.22 -9.83 21.48
C ILE A 204 2.71 -11.02 22.28
N ALA A 205 2.16 -12.01 21.58
CA ALA A 205 1.67 -13.27 22.11
C ALA A 205 2.05 -14.41 21.15
N ALA A 206 3.29 -14.88 21.26
CA ALA A 206 3.85 -15.86 20.32
C ALA A 206 2.90 -17.02 20.02
N PRO A 207 2.70 -17.40 18.74
CA PRO A 207 3.44 -16.95 17.56
C PRO A 207 2.94 -15.63 16.94
N ASN A 208 2.07 -14.90 17.60
CA ASN A 208 1.42 -13.71 17.08
C ASN A 208 2.01 -12.43 17.69
N PHE A 209 1.90 -11.33 16.93
CA PHE A 209 2.06 -9.96 17.41
C PHE A 209 1.00 -9.05 16.79
N THR A 210 0.74 -7.94 17.43
CA THR A 210 -0.26 -6.96 16.95
C THR A 210 0.42 -5.64 16.69
N ILE A 211 0.14 -5.05 15.55
CA ILE A 211 0.54 -3.67 15.23
C ILE A 211 -0.68 -2.76 15.17
N GLN A 212 -0.48 -1.51 15.51
CA GLN A 212 -1.45 -0.43 15.29
C GLN A 212 -0.97 0.40 14.11
N THR A 213 -1.69 0.32 13.00
CA THR A 213 -1.49 1.17 11.83
C THR A 213 -2.31 2.47 11.97
N LYS A 214 -2.20 3.37 11.02
CA LYS A 214 -3.08 4.55 10.94
C LYS A 214 -4.56 4.17 10.85
N THR A 215 -4.88 3.15 10.13
CA THR A 215 -6.24 2.76 9.79
C THR A 215 -6.82 1.73 10.75
N SER A 216 -6.03 0.75 11.18
CA SER A 216 -6.54 -0.43 11.92
C SER A 216 -5.49 -1.03 12.86
N SER A 217 -5.95 -1.94 13.72
CA SER A 217 -5.10 -2.83 14.51
C SER A 217 -5.04 -4.17 13.82
N ILE A 218 -3.86 -4.66 13.49
CA ILE A 218 -3.65 -5.90 12.74
C ILE A 218 -2.90 -6.91 13.59
N VAL A 219 -3.44 -8.11 13.70
CA VAL A 219 -2.77 -9.26 14.32
C VAL A 219 -2.09 -10.07 13.23
N PHE A 220 -0.78 -10.19 13.30
CA PHE A 220 0.02 -11.06 12.44
C PHE A 220 0.44 -12.32 13.20
N ALA A 221 0.27 -13.45 12.54
CA ALA A 221 0.94 -14.70 12.93
C ALA A 221 2.33 -14.75 12.28
N THR A 222 3.26 -15.43 12.95
CA THR A 222 4.59 -15.75 12.40
C THR A 222 4.80 -17.25 12.34
N ASN A 223 5.64 -17.70 11.42
CA ASN A 223 6.07 -19.09 11.31
C ASN A 223 7.57 -19.19 10.98
N SER A 224 8.06 -20.39 10.70
CA SER A 224 9.47 -20.64 10.37
C SER A 224 9.93 -19.99 9.05
N SER A 225 9.01 -19.54 8.20
CA SER A 225 9.31 -18.86 6.94
C SER A 225 9.26 -17.35 7.07
N THR A 226 8.77 -16.79 8.19
CA THR A 226 8.77 -15.35 8.45
C THR A 226 10.21 -14.85 8.55
N GLN A 227 10.55 -13.89 7.71
CA GLN A 227 11.86 -13.24 7.72
C GLN A 227 11.84 -12.06 8.70
N PHE A 228 12.86 -11.97 9.53
CA PHE A 228 13.07 -10.83 10.42
C PHE A 228 14.31 -10.07 9.95
N LYS A 229 14.24 -8.74 9.87
CA LYS A 229 15.25 -7.86 9.31
C LYS A 229 15.59 -6.72 10.29
N ASP A 230 16.61 -5.97 9.95
CA ASP A 230 17.06 -4.74 10.62
C ASP A 230 17.12 -4.86 12.16
N GLY A 231 18.10 -5.62 12.61
CA GLY A 231 18.46 -5.74 14.03
C GLY A 231 17.74 -6.86 14.79
N ILE A 232 16.75 -7.53 14.19
CA ILE A 232 16.09 -8.69 14.78
C ILE A 232 16.18 -9.92 13.87
N THR A 233 16.21 -11.11 14.48
CA THR A 233 16.26 -12.39 13.77
C THR A 233 15.13 -13.32 14.18
N ALA A 234 14.28 -12.92 15.13
CA ALA A 234 13.16 -13.71 15.63
C ALA A 234 12.14 -12.83 16.35
N LEU A 235 10.89 -13.31 16.41
CA LEU A 235 9.79 -12.65 17.12
C LEU A 235 10.12 -12.32 18.60
N SER A 236 10.94 -13.15 19.25
CA SER A 236 11.32 -12.94 20.65
C SER A 236 12.17 -11.70 20.92
N GLN A 237 12.70 -11.08 19.88
CA GLN A 237 13.49 -9.84 19.96
C GLN A 237 12.65 -8.60 19.72
N LEU A 238 11.46 -8.76 19.12
CA LEU A 238 10.50 -7.68 18.94
C LEU A 238 9.98 -7.20 20.29
N LYS A 239 9.72 -5.90 20.42
CA LYS A 239 9.24 -5.28 21.66
C LYS A 239 7.96 -4.47 21.40
N VAL A 240 7.13 -4.39 22.43
CA VAL A 240 5.98 -3.44 22.41
C VAL A 240 6.54 -2.02 22.36
N GLY A 241 6.03 -1.24 21.41
CA GLY A 241 6.49 0.11 21.10
C GLY A 241 7.44 0.21 19.91
N ASP A 242 8.00 -0.92 19.43
CA ASP A 242 8.79 -0.89 18.19
C ASP A 242 7.89 -0.42 17.02
N ILE A 243 8.44 0.38 16.16
CA ILE A 243 7.85 0.69 14.85
C ILE A 243 8.35 -0.37 13.88
N VAL A 244 7.44 -0.94 13.13
CA VAL A 244 7.75 -2.03 12.20
C VAL A 244 7.08 -1.80 10.85
N GLU A 245 7.77 -2.26 9.82
CA GLU A 245 7.21 -2.54 8.51
C GLU A 245 6.95 -4.04 8.40
N VAL A 246 5.76 -4.43 7.99
CA VAL A 246 5.36 -5.83 7.88
C VAL A 246 4.81 -6.13 6.49
N ASP A 247 5.47 -7.06 5.79
CA ASP A 247 4.87 -7.71 4.64
C ASP A 247 4.14 -8.97 5.13
N GLY A 248 2.99 -9.23 4.55
CA GLY A 248 2.19 -10.36 4.98
C GLY A 248 1.17 -10.82 3.95
N MET A 249 0.47 -11.88 4.31
CA MET A 249 -0.57 -12.47 3.45
C MET A 249 -1.83 -12.76 4.26
N THR A 250 -2.99 -12.41 3.68
CA THR A 250 -4.27 -12.86 4.20
C THR A 250 -4.46 -14.34 3.87
N GLN A 251 -4.62 -15.16 4.89
CA GLN A 251 -4.86 -16.59 4.76
C GLN A 251 -6.35 -16.88 4.44
N PRO A 252 -6.69 -18.06 3.91
CA PRO A 252 -8.08 -18.41 3.60
C PRO A 252 -9.04 -18.31 4.79
N ASP A 253 -8.55 -18.48 6.02
CA ASP A 253 -9.34 -18.33 7.26
C ASP A 253 -9.44 -16.88 7.75
N GLY A 254 -8.81 -15.94 7.05
CA GLY A 254 -8.78 -14.51 7.37
C GLY A 254 -7.67 -14.10 8.32
N SER A 255 -6.88 -15.03 8.87
CA SER A 255 -5.69 -14.69 9.62
C SER A 255 -4.64 -14.00 8.73
N LYS A 256 -3.75 -13.24 9.33
CA LYS A 256 -2.65 -12.56 8.63
C LYS A 256 -1.34 -13.23 9.00
N LEU A 257 -0.63 -13.75 8.00
CA LEU A 257 0.69 -14.35 8.19
C LEU A 257 1.74 -13.34 7.75
N ALA A 258 2.61 -12.94 8.68
CA ALA A 258 3.76 -12.11 8.33
C ALA A 258 4.78 -12.93 7.51
N THR A 259 5.15 -12.43 6.36
CA THR A 259 6.22 -12.98 5.51
C THR A 259 7.56 -12.33 5.83
N LYS A 260 7.53 -11.02 6.15
CA LYS A 260 8.69 -10.24 6.59
C LYS A 260 8.28 -9.31 7.73
N VAL A 261 9.18 -9.11 8.68
CA VAL A 261 9.07 -8.11 9.74
C VAL A 261 10.39 -7.37 9.81
N GLU A 262 10.36 -6.09 9.58
CA GLU A 262 11.51 -5.19 9.64
C GLU A 262 11.28 -4.20 10.77
N VAL A 263 12.24 -4.05 11.68
CA VAL A 263 12.16 -3.03 12.73
C VAL A 263 12.77 -1.76 12.19
N GLU A 264 11.96 -0.73 12.10
CA GLU A 264 12.44 0.61 11.81
C GLU A 264 13.17 1.16 13.04
N GLU A 265 14.36 1.71 12.82
CA GLU A 265 15.16 2.20 13.93
C GLU A 265 14.46 3.36 14.64
N SER A 266 14.02 3.05 15.83
CA SER A 266 13.51 3.91 16.91
C SER A 266 12.20 4.67 16.71
N SER A 267 11.38 4.61 17.75
CA SER A 267 10.16 5.38 17.99
C SER A 267 10.33 6.93 17.98
N SER A 268 11.49 7.45 17.60
CA SER A 268 11.83 8.87 17.52
C SER A 268 12.55 9.26 16.23
N GLY A 269 12.77 8.31 15.28
CA GLY A 269 13.39 8.61 13.99
C GLY A 269 12.42 9.36 13.08
N GLU A 270 12.94 10.31 12.31
CA GLU A 270 12.21 10.90 11.19
C GLU A 270 12.45 10.02 9.97
N GLU A 271 11.38 9.55 9.37
CA GLU A 271 11.36 8.89 8.09
C GLU A 271 10.79 9.86 7.05
N ALA A 272 11.40 9.89 5.88
CA ALA A 272 10.91 10.67 4.77
C ALA A 272 10.85 9.81 3.52
N GLU A 273 9.66 9.56 3.01
CA GLU A 273 9.46 8.88 1.74
C GLU A 273 8.98 9.86 0.68
N GLY A 274 9.43 9.66 -0.57
CA GLY A 274 8.96 10.47 -1.69
C GLY A 274 9.81 10.36 -2.94
N VAL A 275 9.39 11.11 -3.96
CA VAL A 275 10.12 11.23 -5.21
C VAL A 275 11.20 12.29 -5.09
N ILE A 276 12.42 11.98 -5.52
CA ILE A 276 13.54 12.92 -5.55
C ILE A 276 13.28 14.02 -6.58
N THR A 277 13.15 15.24 -6.13
CA THR A 277 12.93 16.43 -6.97
C THR A 277 14.19 17.22 -7.24
N ALA A 278 15.17 17.17 -6.33
CA ALA A 278 16.47 17.80 -6.50
C ALA A 278 17.61 16.92 -5.93
N VAL A 279 18.78 17.03 -6.53
CA VAL A 279 20.00 16.36 -6.10
C VAL A 279 21.14 17.39 -6.08
N THR A 280 21.88 17.45 -4.98
CA THR A 280 23.07 18.31 -4.80
C THR A 280 24.30 17.44 -4.71
N GLY A 281 25.35 17.80 -5.45
CA GLY A 281 26.61 17.06 -5.49
C GLY A 281 26.65 15.94 -6.53
N SER A 282 27.85 15.46 -6.82
CA SER A 282 28.13 14.30 -7.65
C SER A 282 29.45 13.67 -7.18
N PRO A 283 29.41 12.62 -6.36
CA PRO A 283 28.27 11.90 -5.78
C PRO A 283 27.30 12.80 -5.00
N ALA A 284 26.04 12.37 -4.87
CA ALA A 284 25.01 13.12 -4.16
C ALA A 284 25.39 13.33 -2.68
N THR A 285 25.26 14.55 -2.18
CA THR A 285 25.47 14.92 -0.78
C THR A 285 24.16 15.36 -0.10
N GLN A 286 23.14 15.68 -0.90
CA GLN A 286 21.81 16.02 -0.42
C GLN A 286 20.79 15.72 -1.50
N ILE A 287 19.59 15.31 -1.09
CA ILE A 287 18.41 15.19 -1.96
C ILE A 287 17.25 15.98 -1.35
N THR A 288 16.33 16.43 -2.21
CA THR A 288 15.05 16.98 -1.80
C THR A 288 13.96 16.04 -2.27
N LEU A 289 13.13 15.60 -1.36
CA LEU A 289 12.01 14.69 -1.62
C LEU A 289 10.70 15.49 -1.74
N ALA A 290 9.85 15.17 -2.71
CA ALA A 290 8.42 15.44 -2.60
C ALA A 290 7.86 14.46 -1.57
N HIS A 291 7.52 14.96 -0.38
CA HIS A 291 7.12 14.13 0.75
C HIS A 291 5.74 13.51 0.48
N GLN A 292 5.68 12.20 0.46
CA GLN A 292 4.45 11.44 0.17
C GLN A 292 3.89 10.74 1.40
N SER A 293 4.73 10.48 2.39
CA SER A 293 4.34 9.66 3.49
C SER A 293 3.88 10.42 4.70
N ASP A 294 3.38 9.67 5.54
CA ASP A 294 2.70 9.86 6.74
C ASP A 294 3.22 9.17 7.98
N SER A 295 4.46 8.75 8.03
CA SER A 295 5.06 8.27 9.27
C SER A 295 5.11 9.36 10.34
N SER A 296 5.06 10.64 9.96
CA SER A 296 5.00 11.74 10.91
C SER A 296 3.60 11.89 11.52
N ASN A 297 3.51 12.01 12.84
CA ASN A 297 2.28 12.40 13.56
C ASN A 297 1.87 13.87 13.26
N SER A 298 2.42 14.50 12.23
CA SER A 298 2.11 15.86 11.84
C SER A 298 0.75 15.92 11.14
N THR A 299 -0.13 16.78 11.61
CA THR A 299 -1.41 17.06 10.97
C THR A 299 -1.27 17.82 9.64
N THR A 300 -0.07 18.32 9.33
CA THR A 300 0.24 19.02 8.08
C THR A 300 1.69 18.70 7.71
N PRO A 301 1.95 17.58 7.04
CA PRO A 301 3.29 17.22 6.60
C PRO A 301 3.84 18.27 5.62
N PRO A 302 5.16 18.51 5.62
CA PRO A 302 5.78 19.41 4.64
C PRO A 302 5.60 18.86 3.22
N VAL A 303 5.50 19.76 2.23
CA VAL A 303 5.44 19.39 0.82
C VAL A 303 6.78 18.80 0.34
N THR A 304 7.88 19.26 0.93
CA THR A 304 9.24 18.79 0.63
C THR A 304 10.04 18.57 1.89
N VAL A 305 10.94 17.59 1.83
CA VAL A 305 11.90 17.30 2.88
C VAL A 305 13.29 17.25 2.27
N ASP A 306 14.24 17.95 2.88
CA ASP A 306 15.66 17.89 2.52
C ASP A 306 16.36 16.82 3.36
N VAL A 307 17.06 15.93 2.68
CA VAL A 307 17.77 14.80 3.26
C VAL A 307 19.27 14.92 2.91
N ALA A 308 20.11 15.07 3.92
CA ALA A 308 21.56 15.07 3.78
C ALA A 308 22.08 13.62 3.71
N ILE A 309 23.05 13.41 2.83
CA ILE A 309 23.73 12.14 2.60
C ILE A 309 25.15 12.25 3.16
N GLY A 310 25.45 11.52 4.22
CA GLY A 310 26.73 11.50 4.88
C GLY A 310 27.61 10.31 4.46
N ALA A 311 28.86 10.30 4.93
CA ALA A 311 29.77 9.17 4.68
C ALA A 311 29.31 7.86 5.34
N GLY A 312 28.43 7.94 6.36
CA GLY A 312 27.84 6.79 7.05
C GLY A 312 26.50 6.31 6.46
N THR A 313 25.92 7.05 5.52
CA THR A 313 24.64 6.67 4.91
C THR A 313 24.77 5.35 4.13
N THR A 314 23.92 4.39 4.45
CA THR A 314 23.82 3.12 3.74
C THR A 314 22.74 3.18 2.66
N PHE A 315 22.92 2.41 1.57
CA PHE A 315 21.99 2.38 0.45
C PHE A 315 21.48 0.98 0.25
N LEU A 316 20.17 0.82 0.16
CA LEU A 316 19.48 -0.45 0.01
C LEU A 316 18.59 -0.47 -1.22
N VAL A 317 18.53 -1.62 -1.87
CA VAL A 317 17.58 -1.91 -2.95
C VAL A 317 16.61 -2.97 -2.43
N ARG A 318 15.33 -2.63 -2.37
CA ARG A 318 14.28 -3.59 -2.00
C ARG A 318 14.03 -4.53 -3.16
N THR A 319 14.58 -5.75 -3.09
CA THR A 319 14.48 -6.79 -4.13
C THR A 319 13.62 -7.97 -3.72
N ASP A 320 13.07 -7.95 -2.55
CA ASP A 320 12.27 -9.03 -1.95
C ASP A 320 11.03 -9.36 -2.78
N LYS A 321 10.49 -8.37 -3.51
CA LYS A 321 9.35 -8.52 -4.43
C LYS A 321 9.76 -8.70 -5.90
N LEU A 322 11.03 -8.50 -6.20
CA LEU A 322 11.57 -8.60 -7.54
C LEU A 322 12.40 -9.87 -7.64
N SER A 323 11.92 -10.86 -8.37
CA SER A 323 12.75 -12.03 -8.75
C SER A 323 13.84 -11.59 -9.72
N ILE A 324 14.78 -10.76 -9.24
CA ILE A 324 15.92 -10.32 -10.07
C ILE A 324 16.85 -11.50 -10.27
N SER A 325 16.87 -12.03 -11.49
CA SER A 325 17.86 -13.02 -11.91
C SER A 325 19.09 -12.27 -12.41
N GLY A 326 20.16 -12.27 -11.63
CA GLY A 326 21.42 -11.62 -12.01
C GLY A 326 21.89 -10.57 -11.00
N THR A 327 22.81 -9.72 -11.45
CA THR A 327 23.34 -8.64 -10.59
C THR A 327 22.35 -7.49 -10.51
N VAL A 328 21.96 -7.11 -9.29
CA VAL A 328 21.20 -5.89 -9.05
C VAL A 328 22.04 -4.69 -9.47
N PRO A 329 21.51 -3.75 -10.28
CA PRO A 329 22.24 -2.53 -10.61
C PRO A 329 22.66 -1.77 -9.34
N ALA A 330 23.76 -1.05 -9.43
CA ALA A 330 24.27 -0.29 -8.30
C ALA A 330 23.28 0.81 -7.89
N PHE A 331 23.14 0.96 -6.57
CA PHE A 331 22.40 2.05 -5.96
C PHE A 331 23.23 2.59 -4.78
N ASP A 332 23.77 3.77 -4.95
CA ASP A 332 24.60 4.49 -3.98
C ASP A 332 24.54 6.00 -4.31
N ALA A 333 25.29 6.82 -3.60
CA ALA A 333 25.30 8.28 -3.80
C ALA A 333 25.65 8.72 -5.25
N SER A 334 26.32 7.88 -6.05
CA SER A 334 26.64 8.15 -7.46
C SER A 334 25.50 7.74 -8.41
N HIS A 335 24.54 6.94 -7.93
CA HIS A 335 23.43 6.38 -8.69
C HIS A 335 22.08 6.96 -8.24
N ILE A 336 22.11 8.03 -7.44
CA ILE A 336 20.92 8.83 -7.11
C ILE A 336 20.63 9.81 -8.23
N GLY A 337 19.34 9.90 -8.61
CA GLY A 337 18.85 10.83 -9.61
C GLY A 337 17.45 11.33 -9.30
N LYS A 338 17.10 12.48 -9.90
CA LYS A 338 15.73 13.00 -9.83
C LYS A 338 14.75 11.96 -10.38
N GLY A 339 13.54 11.96 -9.88
CA GLY A 339 12.49 11.06 -10.33
C GLY A 339 12.54 9.66 -9.72
N GLN A 340 13.60 9.25 -9.03
CA GLN A 340 13.57 8.02 -8.22
C GLN A 340 12.72 8.23 -6.97
N ARG A 341 11.96 7.22 -6.58
CA ARG A 341 11.27 7.15 -5.30
C ARG A 341 12.18 6.47 -4.29
N VAL A 342 12.38 7.10 -3.17
CA VAL A 342 13.21 6.60 -2.08
C VAL A 342 12.53 6.84 -0.73
N GLU A 343 12.90 6.02 0.22
CA GLU A 343 12.65 6.20 1.64
C GLU A 343 14.00 6.51 2.31
N ALA A 344 14.02 7.50 3.17
CA ALA A 344 15.19 7.92 3.91
C ALA A 344 14.92 7.83 5.41
N ASP A 345 15.62 6.92 6.07
CA ASP A 345 15.55 6.75 7.52
C ASP A 345 16.63 7.64 8.18
N ALA A 346 16.25 8.39 9.15
CA ALA A 346 17.12 9.35 9.85
C ALA A 346 17.17 9.04 11.35
N GLY A 347 17.38 7.84 11.76
CA GLY A 347 17.60 7.47 13.16
C GLY A 347 16.96 8.44 14.17
N SER A 348 17.71 8.87 15.17
CA SER A 348 17.25 9.84 16.19
C SER A 348 17.49 11.32 15.82
N SER A 349 17.79 11.63 14.57
CA SER A 349 18.12 12.99 14.14
C SER A 349 16.86 13.86 14.00
N THR A 350 16.79 14.94 14.76
CA THR A 350 15.81 16.03 14.58
C THR A 350 16.40 17.19 13.78
N ALA A 351 17.49 16.96 13.05
CA ALA A 351 18.19 17.98 12.28
C ALA A 351 17.43 18.37 11.03
N THR A 352 17.54 19.61 10.61
CA THR A 352 17.08 20.10 9.31
C THR A 352 18.28 20.63 8.52
N PRO A 353 18.69 20.01 7.41
CA PRO A 353 18.08 18.82 6.75
C PRO A 353 18.19 17.55 7.61
N ILE A 354 17.29 16.60 7.37
CA ILE A 354 17.36 15.25 7.94
C ILE A 354 18.67 14.61 7.49
N VAL A 355 19.43 14.00 8.40
CA VAL A 355 20.65 13.26 8.05
C VAL A 355 20.31 11.79 7.93
N ALA A 356 20.33 11.24 6.72
CA ALA A 356 19.96 9.85 6.49
C ALA A 356 21.03 8.88 6.98
N ASP A 357 20.64 7.93 7.82
CA ASP A 357 21.43 6.74 8.15
C ASP A 357 21.30 5.69 7.04
N LYS A 358 20.10 5.64 6.43
CA LYS A 358 19.77 4.69 5.38
C LYS A 358 18.92 5.35 4.30
N ILE A 359 19.16 4.99 3.04
CA ILE A 359 18.30 5.36 1.91
C ILE A 359 17.92 4.07 1.18
N LYS A 360 16.63 3.80 1.09
CA LYS A 360 16.05 2.62 0.41
C LYS A 360 15.48 3.06 -0.94
N LEU A 361 15.82 2.35 -2.01
CA LEU A 361 15.16 2.54 -3.32
C LEU A 361 13.80 1.85 -3.27
N ARG A 362 12.73 2.61 -3.55
CA ARG A 362 11.35 2.13 -3.49
C ARG A 362 10.78 1.93 -4.89
N GLU A 363 9.83 1.00 -5.01
CA GLU A 363 9.06 0.83 -6.24
C GLU A 363 8.25 2.08 -6.55
N GLN A 364 8.11 2.37 -7.84
CA GLN A 364 7.25 3.41 -8.35
C GLN A 364 6.61 2.98 -9.66
N ALA A 365 5.52 3.63 -10.03
CA ALA A 365 4.85 3.33 -11.29
C ALA A 365 5.08 4.43 -12.33
N LEU A 366 5.22 4.02 -13.58
CA LEU A 366 5.25 4.88 -14.75
C LEU A 366 4.18 4.43 -15.75
N VAL A 367 3.57 5.40 -16.43
CA VAL A 367 2.63 5.14 -17.52
C VAL A 367 3.23 5.58 -18.83
N GLY A 368 3.04 4.81 -19.88
CA GLY A 368 3.49 5.19 -21.21
C GLY A 368 3.11 4.20 -22.30
N THR A 369 3.53 4.52 -23.52
CA THR A 369 3.30 3.70 -24.70
C THR A 369 4.47 2.77 -24.94
N VAL A 370 4.19 1.50 -25.15
CA VAL A 370 5.19 0.44 -25.39
C VAL A 370 5.75 0.53 -26.81
N SER A 371 7.06 0.40 -26.95
CA SER A 371 7.76 0.18 -28.22
C SER A 371 8.92 -0.80 -28.04
N GLY A 372 9.33 -1.50 -29.10
CA GLY A 372 10.41 -2.46 -29.05
C GLY A 372 10.15 -3.66 -28.13
N ALA A 373 8.88 -4.08 -28.01
CA ALA A 373 8.48 -5.16 -27.10
C ALA A 373 9.18 -6.47 -27.43
N SER A 374 9.73 -7.12 -26.39
CA SER A 374 10.37 -8.43 -26.44
C SER A 374 10.09 -9.18 -25.14
N ALA A 375 10.48 -10.46 -25.06
CA ALA A 375 10.32 -11.26 -23.85
C ALA A 375 11.16 -10.74 -22.66
N SER A 376 12.24 -9.99 -22.92
CA SER A 376 13.14 -9.48 -21.87
C SER A 376 12.95 -8.00 -21.55
N GLY A 377 12.03 -7.30 -22.24
CA GLY A 377 11.77 -5.90 -21.99
C GLY A 377 11.25 -5.12 -23.19
N PHE A 378 11.10 -3.82 -22.98
CA PHE A 378 10.56 -2.87 -23.95
C PHE A 378 11.01 -1.45 -23.60
N THR A 379 10.75 -0.51 -24.51
CA THR A 379 10.89 0.92 -24.23
C THR A 379 9.52 1.49 -23.93
N LEU A 380 9.41 2.19 -22.81
CA LEU A 380 8.22 2.94 -22.40
C LEU A 380 8.39 4.40 -22.82
N THR A 381 7.55 4.88 -23.75
CA THR A 381 7.48 6.30 -24.12
C THR A 381 6.54 7.00 -23.16
N LEU A 382 7.08 7.95 -22.39
CA LEU A 382 6.37 8.64 -21.33
C LEU A 382 5.45 9.75 -21.89
N ASN A 383 4.42 10.08 -21.14
CA ASN A 383 3.66 11.31 -21.36
C ASN A 383 4.58 12.52 -21.07
N THR A 384 4.59 13.50 -21.97
CA THR A 384 5.45 14.71 -21.85
C THR A 384 5.13 15.55 -20.61
N ASN A 385 3.94 15.42 -20.06
CA ASN A 385 3.51 16.13 -18.85
C ASN A 385 3.69 15.32 -17.58
N SER A 386 4.27 14.10 -17.65
CA SER A 386 4.48 13.30 -16.47
C SER A 386 5.46 13.98 -15.51
N ALA A 387 5.25 13.79 -14.21
CA ALA A 387 6.15 14.30 -13.19
C ALA A 387 7.57 13.76 -13.38
N PHE A 388 7.69 12.47 -13.72
CA PHE A 388 8.97 11.84 -13.99
C PHE A 388 9.66 12.48 -15.21
N ALA A 389 8.98 12.62 -16.33
CA ALA A 389 9.54 13.27 -17.53
C ALA A 389 9.95 14.72 -17.25
N THR A 390 9.13 15.46 -16.49
CA THR A 390 9.41 16.84 -16.09
C THR A 390 10.66 16.94 -15.20
N LEU A 391 10.83 16.04 -14.24
CA LEU A 391 11.99 16.04 -13.32
C LEU A 391 13.29 15.62 -14.00
N THR A 392 13.21 14.62 -14.88
CA THR A 392 14.39 13.96 -15.44
C THR A 392 14.78 14.46 -16.82
N GLY A 393 13.85 15.07 -17.54
CA GLY A 393 13.99 15.42 -18.96
C GLY A 393 13.93 14.20 -19.89
N GLN A 394 13.59 12.99 -19.35
CA GLN A 394 13.50 11.78 -20.15
C GLN A 394 12.14 11.67 -20.85
N SER A 395 12.14 11.40 -22.13
CA SER A 395 10.92 11.08 -22.88
C SER A 395 10.66 9.56 -22.97
N THR A 396 11.67 8.75 -22.64
CA THR A 396 11.59 7.28 -22.70
C THR A 396 12.35 6.65 -21.53
N VAL A 397 11.89 5.47 -21.10
CA VAL A 397 12.57 4.62 -20.11
C VAL A 397 12.67 3.21 -20.67
N ALA A 398 13.86 2.61 -20.62
CA ALA A 398 14.04 1.20 -20.94
C ALA A 398 13.53 0.36 -19.76
N VAL A 399 12.60 -0.55 -20.03
CA VAL A 399 12.01 -1.46 -19.06
C VAL A 399 12.55 -2.86 -19.27
N THR A 400 13.12 -3.44 -18.23
CA THR A 400 13.55 -4.85 -18.20
C THR A 400 12.45 -5.69 -17.55
N VAL A 401 12.06 -6.76 -18.24
CA VAL A 401 11.13 -7.78 -17.75
C VAL A 401 11.94 -9.01 -17.32
N MET A 402 11.77 -9.43 -16.08
CA MET A 402 12.42 -10.61 -15.48
C MET A 402 11.45 -11.79 -15.44
N SER A 403 11.96 -12.97 -15.14
CA SER A 403 11.13 -14.20 -15.04
C SER A 403 10.07 -14.14 -13.93
N GLY A 404 10.29 -13.28 -12.91
CA GLY A 404 9.34 -13.06 -11.79
C GLY A 404 8.46 -11.82 -11.95
N THR A 405 8.59 -11.08 -13.07
CA THR A 405 7.70 -9.92 -13.32
C THR A 405 6.26 -10.38 -13.46
N ASN A 406 5.36 -9.78 -12.68
CA ASN A 406 3.91 -10.05 -12.75
C ASN A 406 3.30 -9.36 -13.98
N LEU A 407 3.09 -10.12 -15.05
CA LEU A 407 2.49 -9.61 -16.28
C LEU A 407 0.97 -9.82 -16.25
N LYS A 408 0.21 -8.82 -15.79
CA LYS A 408 -1.27 -8.81 -15.91
C LYS A 408 -1.70 -8.59 -17.35
N VAL A 409 -0.88 -7.87 -18.13
CA VAL A 409 -1.02 -7.71 -19.58
C VAL A 409 0.31 -8.01 -20.25
N THR A 410 0.26 -8.60 -21.45
CA THR A 410 1.47 -8.78 -22.27
C THR A 410 1.80 -7.46 -22.96
N PRO A 411 2.98 -6.85 -22.71
CA PRO A 411 3.39 -5.63 -23.39
C PRO A 411 3.46 -5.82 -24.90
N ALA A 412 2.75 -4.99 -25.67
CA ALA A 412 2.76 -5.00 -27.12
C ALA A 412 2.95 -3.60 -27.68
N ASN A 413 3.66 -3.46 -28.79
CA ASN A 413 3.93 -2.18 -29.41
C ASN A 413 2.64 -1.38 -29.67
N GLY A 414 2.63 -0.14 -29.23
CA GLY A 414 1.50 0.76 -29.33
C GLY A 414 0.50 0.70 -28.16
N ASN A 415 0.60 -0.28 -27.28
CA ASN A 415 -0.24 -0.34 -26.08
C ASN A 415 0.23 0.69 -25.04
N THR A 416 -0.72 1.32 -24.36
CA THR A 416 -0.44 2.08 -23.14
C THR A 416 -0.52 1.13 -21.97
N VAL A 417 0.54 1.12 -21.16
CA VAL A 417 0.65 0.26 -19.97
C VAL A 417 1.10 1.09 -18.77
N ARG A 418 0.75 0.60 -17.58
CA ARG A 418 1.35 1.00 -16.31
C ARG A 418 2.42 -0.03 -15.97
N VAL A 419 3.60 0.45 -15.58
CA VAL A 419 4.72 -0.40 -15.14
C VAL A 419 5.10 0.03 -13.76
N ARG A 420 5.02 -0.87 -12.78
CA ARG A 420 5.55 -0.70 -11.42
C ARG A 420 6.88 -1.42 -11.29
N GLY A 421 7.86 -0.80 -10.64
CA GLY A 421 9.16 -1.39 -10.43
C GLY A 421 10.20 -0.40 -9.91
N LEU A 422 11.44 -0.84 -9.87
CA LEU A 422 12.58 -0.06 -9.39
C LEU A 422 13.25 0.69 -10.54
N ILE A 423 13.52 1.98 -10.36
CA ILE A 423 14.22 2.82 -11.32
C ILE A 423 15.67 3.01 -10.89
N PHE A 424 16.57 2.62 -11.77
CA PHE A 424 18.02 2.78 -11.59
C PHE A 424 18.55 3.89 -12.49
N VAL A 425 19.57 4.60 -11.99
CA VAL A 425 20.24 5.69 -12.71
C VAL A 425 21.72 5.36 -12.84
N SER A 426 22.24 5.43 -14.04
CA SER A 426 23.68 5.29 -14.30
C SER A 426 24.10 6.26 -15.39
N ALA A 427 25.06 7.15 -15.07
CA ALA A 427 25.55 8.19 -15.97
C ALA A 427 24.42 8.99 -16.67
N GLY A 428 23.35 9.32 -15.92
CA GLY A 428 22.20 10.07 -16.43
C GLY A 428 21.21 9.27 -17.27
N THR A 429 21.43 7.95 -17.45
CA THR A 429 20.51 7.05 -18.12
C THR A 429 19.61 6.38 -17.09
N TYR A 430 18.31 6.36 -17.36
CA TYR A 430 17.29 5.75 -16.51
C TYR A 430 16.85 4.42 -17.08
N THR A 431 16.83 3.40 -16.25
CA THR A 431 16.32 2.08 -16.58
C THR A 431 15.38 1.60 -15.48
N MET A 432 14.36 0.83 -15.83
CA MET A 432 13.40 0.27 -14.89
C MET A 432 13.44 -1.25 -14.92
N ILE A 433 13.49 -1.88 -13.76
CA ILE A 433 13.25 -3.31 -13.61
C ILE A 433 11.79 -3.46 -13.15
N ALA A 434 10.97 -4.09 -14.00
CA ALA A 434 9.55 -4.22 -13.73
C ALA A 434 9.25 -5.31 -12.70
N ALA A 435 8.50 -4.95 -11.67
CA ALA A 435 7.84 -5.88 -10.76
C ALA A 435 6.50 -6.33 -11.36
N ARG A 436 5.74 -5.37 -11.91
CA ARG A 436 4.40 -5.61 -12.47
C ARG A 436 4.17 -4.77 -13.73
N VAL A 437 3.42 -5.33 -14.68
CA VAL A 437 2.93 -4.61 -15.86
C VAL A 437 1.44 -4.87 -16.00
N ASP A 438 0.65 -3.82 -16.03
CA ASP A 438 -0.81 -3.89 -16.21
C ASP A 438 -1.34 -2.80 -17.16
N ASP A 439 -2.62 -2.83 -17.46
CA ASP A 439 -3.28 -1.75 -18.16
C ASP A 439 -3.54 -0.58 -17.18
N ASN A 440 -3.39 0.65 -17.65
CA ASN A 440 -3.63 1.84 -16.83
C ASN A 440 -5.14 2.17 -16.81
N LYS A 441 -5.92 1.31 -16.13
CA LYS A 441 -7.38 1.49 -15.99
C LYS A 441 -7.76 1.68 -14.54
#